data_b9cf88ca5f04918b36af90d941db15b8
#
_entry.id   b9cf88ca5f04918b36af90d941db15b8
#
_cell.length_a   1.000
_cell.length_b   1.000
_cell.length_c   1.000
_cell.angle_alpha   90.00
_cell.angle_beta   90.00
_cell.angle_gamma   90.00
#
_symmetry.space_group_name_H-M   'P 1'
#
loop_
_entity.id
_entity.type
_entity.pdbx_description
1 polymer ?
#
loop_
_entity_poly.entity_id
_entity_poly.type
_entity_poly.pdbx_seq_one_letter_code
_entity_poly.pdbx_strand_id
1 'polypeptide(L)'
;LSAIRFETDNYLQSPFHIVDLTQHDSYYAPILKNRITDIHFDKSNNVLWVGTFGRGLLKLNLKGNDINRIPLNDEIRYVNSIAQDADGYIWLVTEKDGIYKSTENKISPNLHFSLWEKSHKNNHYCLHKDRNGGLWFGDDKGNILWVNPATGETVIHQLNPETADSAVTASILKLYLNSQNHLWIATEKGIMVYNHQTHECIAAQPYTKEFKKITAICEDGDGTMWLGTEKGIHRANRKGKQIKFTGGYEKARNLTPGKVLALYLNNYNQLLISYTDKIIQIDGKEKTISSIMILQKDLPNGHISCMIDDKNGNTWLGSNAGFITLNNKNNASYTYALPESYYDVCRLNDGKLLWANSTGLLYFEPRTLKESSSNCQFHISDIDINYNKVEIG
;
A
#
# COMPACT_ATOMS: atom_id res chain seq x y z
N LEU A 1 1.81 -1.98 31.43
CA LEU A 1 3.25 -2.24 31.51
C LEU A 1 3.99 -0.92 31.49
N SER A 2 4.80 -0.62 32.49
CA SER A 2 5.58 0.61 32.58
C SER A 2 7.07 0.27 32.58
N ALA A 3 7.86 1.07 31.91
CA ALA A 3 9.31 0.98 31.90
C ALA A 3 9.93 2.21 32.54
N ILE A 4 11.09 2.05 33.18
CA ILE A 4 11.86 3.15 33.72
C ILE A 4 12.96 3.48 32.72
N ARG A 5 12.99 4.71 32.24
CA ARG A 5 14.05 5.23 31.37
C ARG A 5 14.97 6.13 32.17
N PHE A 6 16.26 5.85 32.15
CA PHE A 6 17.31 6.68 32.73
C PHE A 6 17.91 7.60 31.67
N GLU A 7 18.26 8.83 32.03
CA GLU A 7 18.86 9.79 31.10
C GLU A 7 20.34 9.55 30.87
N THR A 8 21.02 8.87 31.79
CA THR A 8 22.44 8.52 31.71
C THR A 8 22.68 7.05 32.10
N ASP A 9 23.88 6.53 31.80
CA ASP A 9 24.27 5.17 32.14
C ASP A 9 24.58 4.99 33.65
N ASN A 10 24.58 6.06 34.44
CA ASN A 10 24.76 6.00 35.90
C ASN A 10 23.41 5.95 36.59
N TYR A 11 22.86 4.75 36.77
CA TYR A 11 21.52 4.48 37.30
C TYR A 11 21.29 5.01 38.74
N LEU A 12 22.34 5.24 39.53
CA LEU A 12 22.21 5.66 40.91
C LEU A 12 22.00 7.17 41.10
N GLN A 13 22.33 7.97 40.11
CA GLN A 13 22.25 9.42 40.16
C GLN A 13 21.50 10.08 38.99
N SER A 14 20.97 9.26 38.08
CA SER A 14 20.29 9.73 36.88
C SER A 14 18.81 10.01 37.13
N PRO A 15 18.25 11.12 36.69
CA PRO A 15 16.79 11.28 36.57
C PRO A 15 16.19 10.11 35.80
N PHE A 16 15.02 9.67 36.20
CA PHE A 16 14.31 8.63 35.49
C PHE A 16 12.89 9.06 35.17
N HIS A 17 12.38 8.54 34.04
CA HIS A 17 11.01 8.71 33.62
C HIS A 17 10.31 7.38 33.60
N ILE A 18 9.10 7.34 34.14
CA ILE A 18 8.22 6.18 33.99
C ILE A 18 7.50 6.30 32.66
N VAL A 19 7.77 5.37 31.77
CA VAL A 19 7.13 5.29 30.44
C VAL A 19 6.04 4.23 30.50
N ASP A 20 4.80 4.64 30.31
CA ASP A 20 3.69 3.70 30.15
C ASP A 20 3.69 3.13 28.73
N LEU A 21 4.16 1.92 28.58
CA LEU A 21 4.26 1.25 27.27
C LEU A 21 2.89 0.94 26.65
N THR A 22 1.80 1.00 27.42
CA THR A 22 0.45 0.83 26.86
C THR A 22 -0.04 2.05 26.11
N GLN A 23 0.59 3.21 26.34
CA GLN A 23 0.26 4.47 25.66
C GLN A 23 1.15 4.72 24.42
N HIS A 24 2.29 4.03 24.33
CA HIS A 24 3.26 4.24 23.26
C HIS A 24 2.89 3.62 21.93
N ASP A 25 2.07 2.57 21.94
CA ASP A 25 1.60 1.91 20.71
C ASP A 25 0.20 1.33 20.94
N SER A 26 -0.78 1.89 20.27
CA SER A 26 -2.18 1.47 20.36
C SER A 26 -2.39 -0.01 19.97
N TYR A 27 -1.52 -0.55 19.14
CA TYR A 27 -1.55 -1.95 18.73
C TYR A 27 -1.20 -2.92 19.87
N TYR A 28 -0.16 -2.61 20.65
CA TYR A 28 0.26 -3.46 21.75
C TYR A 28 -0.56 -3.25 23.03
N ALA A 29 -1.25 -2.12 23.16
CA ALA A 29 -2.04 -1.80 24.33
C ALA A 29 -3.05 -2.91 24.74
N PRO A 30 -3.86 -3.49 23.82
CA PRO A 30 -4.76 -4.57 24.16
C PRO A 30 -4.05 -5.86 24.58
N ILE A 31 -2.85 -6.12 24.03
CA ILE A 31 -2.06 -7.31 24.32
C ILE A 31 -1.34 -7.15 25.67
N LEU A 32 -0.81 -5.96 25.92
CA LEU A 32 -0.13 -5.63 27.19
C LEU A 32 -1.09 -5.50 28.39
N LYS A 33 -2.40 -5.40 28.16
CA LYS A 33 -3.43 -5.50 29.20
C LYS A 33 -3.67 -6.93 29.67
N ASN A 34 -3.15 -7.96 28.96
CA ASN A 34 -3.23 -9.35 29.40
C ASN A 34 -2.20 -9.64 30.50
N ARG A 35 -2.38 -10.78 31.17
CA ARG A 35 -1.42 -11.23 32.17
C ARG A 35 -0.06 -11.46 31.53
N ILE A 36 0.95 -10.72 32.00
CA ILE A 36 2.35 -10.90 31.63
C ILE A 36 2.93 -12.04 32.43
N THR A 37 3.58 -12.97 31.76
CA THR A 37 4.21 -14.15 32.38
C THR A 37 5.69 -13.94 32.58
N ASP A 38 6.37 -13.25 31.70
CA ASP A 38 7.81 -13.01 31.79
C ASP A 38 8.22 -11.79 30.97
N ILE A 39 9.36 -11.19 31.27
CA ILE A 39 9.96 -10.04 30.59
C ILE A 39 11.46 -10.25 30.49
N HIS A 40 12.00 -10.16 29.29
CA HIS A 40 13.43 -10.22 29.04
C HIS A 40 13.90 -9.01 28.22
N PHE A 41 14.91 -8.30 28.70
CA PHE A 41 15.50 -7.16 28.01
C PHE A 41 16.80 -7.55 27.32
N ASP A 42 16.80 -7.59 26.00
CA ASP A 42 17.99 -7.70 25.16
C ASP A 42 18.66 -6.33 25.03
N LYS A 43 19.68 -6.11 25.88
CA LYS A 43 20.42 -4.84 25.93
C LYS A 43 21.18 -4.55 24.63
N SER A 44 21.67 -5.58 23.95
CA SER A 44 22.48 -5.42 22.73
C SER A 44 21.66 -4.88 21.57
N ASN A 45 20.41 -5.32 21.47
CA ASN A 45 19.47 -4.92 20.42
C ASN A 45 18.46 -3.87 20.88
N ASN A 46 18.46 -3.51 22.17
CA ASN A 46 17.49 -2.62 22.79
C ASN A 46 16.04 -3.10 22.60
N VAL A 47 15.83 -4.40 22.75
CA VAL A 47 14.56 -5.08 22.55
C VAL A 47 14.04 -5.60 23.89
N LEU A 48 12.77 -5.33 24.17
CA LEU A 48 12.07 -5.94 25.31
C LEU A 48 11.18 -7.08 24.78
N TRP A 49 11.45 -8.28 25.27
CA TRP A 49 10.62 -9.45 25.03
C TRP A 49 9.61 -9.59 26.17
N VAL A 50 8.33 -9.75 25.85
CA VAL A 50 7.25 -9.86 26.83
C VAL A 50 6.45 -11.13 26.57
N GLY A 51 6.54 -12.09 27.46
CA GLY A 51 5.70 -13.28 27.50
C GLY A 51 4.31 -12.95 28.01
N THR A 52 3.26 -13.43 27.35
CA THR A 52 1.87 -13.18 27.74
C THR A 52 1.10 -14.49 27.90
N PHE A 53 0.16 -14.52 28.85
CA PHE A 53 -0.70 -15.68 29.02
C PHE A 53 -1.73 -15.75 27.87
N GLY A 54 -1.56 -16.74 26.99
CA GLY A 54 -2.50 -17.04 25.92
C GLY A 54 -2.41 -16.14 24.67
N ARG A 55 -1.46 -15.18 24.59
CA ARG A 55 -1.25 -14.29 23.42
C ARG A 55 0.16 -14.37 22.83
N GLY A 56 0.98 -15.34 23.33
CA GLY A 56 2.33 -15.58 22.83
C GLY A 56 3.38 -14.62 23.34
N LEU A 57 4.45 -14.46 22.56
CA LEU A 57 5.62 -13.66 22.87
C LEU A 57 5.61 -12.37 22.05
N LEU A 58 5.75 -11.23 22.70
CA LEU A 58 5.84 -9.92 22.07
C LEU A 58 7.29 -9.45 22.01
N LYS A 59 7.68 -8.86 20.92
CA LYS A 59 8.94 -8.17 20.72
C LYS A 59 8.69 -6.66 20.67
N LEU A 60 9.14 -5.93 21.67
CA LEU A 60 9.06 -4.47 21.75
C LEU A 60 10.44 -3.87 21.51
N ASN A 61 10.60 -3.12 20.43
CA ASN A 61 11.83 -2.40 20.16
C ASN A 61 11.82 -1.06 20.92
N LEU A 62 12.67 -0.93 21.94
CA LEU A 62 12.72 0.26 22.80
C LEU A 62 13.52 1.44 22.18
N LYS A 63 14.28 1.21 21.10
CA LYS A 63 14.93 2.30 20.36
C LYS A 63 13.94 3.17 19.56
N GLY A 64 12.65 2.86 19.66
CA GLY A 64 11.62 3.42 18.83
C GLY A 64 11.69 2.78 17.44
N ASN A 65 10.67 2.04 17.06
CA ASN A 65 10.40 1.93 15.64
C ASN A 65 9.94 3.33 15.25
N ASP A 66 10.64 3.98 14.32
CA ASP A 66 10.22 5.26 13.76
C ASP A 66 8.92 5.10 12.91
N ILE A 67 8.16 4.07 13.23
CA ILE A 67 6.83 3.78 12.69
C ILE A 67 5.81 4.53 13.54
N ASN A 68 5.23 5.55 12.96
CA ASN A 68 4.20 6.34 13.59
C ASN A 68 2.82 5.93 13.05
N ARG A 69 1.82 5.96 13.93
CA ARG A 69 0.43 5.63 13.59
C ARG A 69 -0.44 6.86 13.73
N ILE A 70 -1.39 6.99 12.83
CA ILE A 70 -2.45 8.01 12.88
C ILE A 70 -3.75 7.23 12.97
N PRO A 71 -4.36 7.13 14.16
CA PRO A 71 -5.67 6.51 14.30
C PRO A 71 -6.71 7.33 13.56
N LEU A 72 -7.59 6.67 12.84
CA LEU A 72 -8.74 7.32 12.23
C LEU A 72 -9.93 7.24 13.21
N ASN A 73 -10.81 8.23 13.16
CA ASN A 73 -12.04 8.20 13.91
C ASN A 73 -12.98 7.10 13.38
N ASP A 74 -13.96 6.69 14.18
CA ASP A 74 -14.89 5.59 13.86
C ASP A 74 -15.73 5.84 12.61
N GLU A 75 -15.81 7.09 12.14
CA GLU A 75 -16.52 7.50 10.93
C GLU A 75 -15.74 7.20 9.65
N ILE A 76 -14.40 7.07 9.73
CA ILE A 76 -13.52 6.82 8.58
C ILE A 76 -13.12 5.35 8.56
N ARG A 77 -13.77 4.58 7.71
CA ARG A 77 -13.53 3.15 7.58
C ARG A 77 -13.11 2.80 6.15
N TYR A 78 -12.30 1.74 6.00
CA TYR A 78 -11.93 1.19 4.70
C TYR A 78 -11.35 2.24 3.74
N VAL A 79 -10.19 2.79 4.13
CA VAL A 79 -9.45 3.71 3.26
C VAL A 79 -8.91 2.94 2.05
N ASN A 80 -9.42 3.26 0.87
CA ASN A 80 -9.06 2.59 -0.39
C ASN A 80 -7.88 3.24 -1.08
N SER A 81 -7.72 4.57 -0.92
CA SER A 81 -6.66 5.30 -1.60
C SER A 81 -6.26 6.55 -0.83
N ILE A 82 -4.98 6.92 -0.91
CA ILE A 82 -4.38 8.05 -0.22
C ILE A 82 -3.47 8.85 -1.13
N ALA A 83 -3.42 10.16 -0.94
CA ALA A 83 -2.43 11.02 -1.57
C ALA A 83 -2.08 12.22 -0.68
N GLN A 84 -0.89 12.78 -0.86
CA GLN A 84 -0.54 14.08 -0.33
C GLN A 84 -0.56 15.10 -1.46
N ASP A 85 -1.20 16.26 -1.25
CA ASP A 85 -1.16 17.38 -2.18
C ASP A 85 0.17 18.16 -2.09
N ALA A 86 0.32 19.19 -2.91
CA ALA A 86 1.53 20.01 -2.95
C ALA A 86 1.72 20.82 -1.67
N ASP A 87 0.64 21.24 -1.02
CA ASP A 87 0.64 22.02 0.20
C ASP A 87 0.87 21.17 1.46
N GLY A 88 0.89 19.84 1.31
CA GLY A 88 1.17 18.89 2.38
C GLY A 88 -0.07 18.26 3.01
N TYR A 89 -1.28 18.63 2.62
CA TYR A 89 -2.50 17.99 3.13
C TYR A 89 -2.65 16.57 2.61
N ILE A 90 -3.14 15.68 3.47
CA ILE A 90 -3.43 14.29 3.13
C ILE A 90 -4.90 14.15 2.72
N TRP A 91 -5.12 13.48 1.61
CA TRP A 91 -6.43 13.15 1.08
C TRP A 91 -6.67 11.66 1.19
N LEU A 92 -7.84 11.27 1.69
CA LEU A 92 -8.27 9.89 1.84
C LEU A 92 -9.53 9.65 1.02
N VAL A 93 -9.59 8.52 0.38
CA VAL A 93 -10.82 8.01 -0.26
C VAL A 93 -11.24 6.76 0.48
N THR A 94 -12.50 6.74 0.89
CA THR A 94 -13.09 5.63 1.63
C THR A 94 -14.15 4.93 0.78
N GLU A 95 -14.41 3.66 1.08
CA GLU A 95 -15.38 2.86 0.31
C GLU A 95 -16.81 3.42 0.39
N LYS A 96 -17.22 3.95 1.54
CA LYS A 96 -18.64 4.31 1.80
C LYS A 96 -18.84 5.72 2.34
N ASP A 97 -17.79 6.35 2.84
CA ASP A 97 -17.94 7.55 3.67
C ASP A 97 -17.49 8.82 2.93
N GLY A 98 -17.00 8.70 1.68
CA GLY A 98 -16.63 9.83 0.84
C GLY A 98 -15.14 10.15 0.80
N ILE A 99 -14.84 11.43 0.56
CA ILE A 99 -13.48 11.97 0.47
C ILE A 99 -13.19 12.78 1.73
N TYR A 100 -12.08 12.49 2.37
CA TYR A 100 -11.61 13.22 3.55
C TYR A 100 -10.32 13.96 3.27
N LYS A 101 -10.16 15.10 3.90
CA LYS A 101 -8.92 15.90 3.86
C LYS A 101 -8.42 16.10 5.29
N SER A 102 -7.09 16.04 5.49
CA SER A 102 -6.49 16.36 6.78
C SER A 102 -6.75 17.82 7.17
N THR A 103 -6.91 18.07 8.47
CA THR A 103 -7.13 19.42 9.00
C THR A 103 -5.85 20.25 9.01
N GLU A 104 -4.70 19.59 8.99
CA GLU A 104 -3.37 20.19 8.98
C GLU A 104 -2.53 19.60 7.84
N ASN A 105 -1.52 20.35 7.41
CA ASN A 105 -0.61 19.97 6.35
C ASN A 105 0.71 19.35 6.85
N LYS A 106 0.87 19.21 8.17
CA LYS A 106 1.98 18.49 8.80
C LYS A 106 1.51 17.14 9.30
N ILE A 107 2.23 16.11 8.90
CA ILE A 107 1.95 14.76 9.38
C ILE A 107 2.38 14.64 10.85
N SER A 108 1.49 14.14 11.69
CA SER A 108 1.73 13.87 13.11
C SER A 108 0.84 12.71 13.58
N PRO A 109 1.15 12.05 14.69
CA PRO A 109 0.28 10.99 15.25
C PRO A 109 -1.13 11.49 15.63
N ASN A 110 -1.29 12.79 15.84
CA ASN A 110 -2.56 13.43 16.20
C ASN A 110 -3.24 14.10 15.01
N LEU A 111 -2.89 13.75 13.79
CA LEU A 111 -3.51 14.34 12.60
C LEU A 111 -4.98 13.92 12.50
N HIS A 112 -5.85 14.89 12.35
CA HIS A 112 -7.29 14.68 12.17
C HIS A 112 -7.71 14.87 10.71
N PHE A 113 -8.85 14.29 10.38
CA PHE A 113 -9.45 14.37 9.05
C PHE A 113 -10.88 14.85 9.15
N SER A 114 -11.29 15.68 8.22
CA SER A 114 -12.67 16.14 8.05
C SER A 114 -13.21 15.70 6.70
N LEU A 115 -14.50 15.39 6.66
CA LEU A 115 -15.19 15.13 5.40
C LEU A 115 -15.06 16.36 4.50
N TRP A 116 -14.62 16.16 3.27
CA TRP A 116 -14.51 17.25 2.32
C TRP A 116 -15.90 17.59 1.76
N GLU A 117 -16.40 18.80 2.03
CA GLU A 117 -17.80 19.22 1.77
C GLU A 117 -18.24 19.11 0.31
N LYS A 118 -17.29 19.22 -0.64
CA LYS A 118 -17.56 19.05 -2.07
C LYS A 118 -17.62 17.59 -2.51
N SER A 119 -17.35 16.65 -1.61
CA SER A 119 -17.55 15.23 -1.84
C SER A 119 -19.05 14.96 -1.95
N HIS A 120 -19.51 14.64 -3.16
CA HIS A 120 -20.86 14.09 -3.28
C HIS A 120 -20.95 12.81 -2.44
N LYS A 121 -22.12 12.54 -1.84
CA LYS A 121 -22.40 11.30 -1.04
C LYS A 121 -22.37 10.03 -1.91
N ASN A 122 -21.48 9.97 -2.89
CA ASN A 122 -21.25 8.78 -3.70
C ASN A 122 -20.08 8.00 -3.09
N ASN A 123 -20.10 6.71 -3.25
CA ASN A 123 -18.96 5.88 -2.87
C ASN A 123 -17.83 6.15 -3.86
N HIS A 124 -16.68 6.58 -3.36
CA HIS A 124 -15.48 6.74 -4.16
C HIS A 124 -14.55 5.54 -3.95
N TYR A 125 -13.95 5.04 -5.02
CA TYR A 125 -13.13 3.83 -4.93
C TYR A 125 -11.65 4.08 -5.18
N CYS A 126 -11.31 5.17 -5.87
CA CYS A 126 -9.93 5.43 -6.25
C CYS A 126 -9.61 6.92 -6.30
N LEU A 127 -8.34 7.19 -6.05
CA LEU A 127 -7.70 8.49 -6.15
C LEU A 127 -6.44 8.34 -6.98
N HIS A 128 -6.21 9.27 -7.90
CA HIS A 128 -4.96 9.39 -8.65
C HIS A 128 -4.47 10.82 -8.61
N LYS A 129 -3.22 11.03 -8.19
CA LYS A 129 -2.55 12.33 -8.22
C LYS A 129 -1.82 12.47 -9.55
N ASP A 130 -2.13 13.51 -10.30
CA ASP A 130 -1.45 13.81 -11.54
C ASP A 130 -0.10 14.52 -11.34
N ARG A 131 0.67 14.66 -12.42
CA ARG A 131 2.01 15.29 -12.39
C ARG A 131 1.98 16.77 -12.05
N ASN A 132 0.84 17.43 -12.24
CA ASN A 132 0.64 18.86 -11.98
C ASN A 132 0.08 19.11 -10.56
N GLY A 133 -0.12 18.03 -9.79
CA GLY A 133 -0.66 18.08 -8.44
C GLY A 133 -2.17 18.03 -8.37
N GLY A 134 -2.88 17.94 -9.47
CA GLY A 134 -4.32 17.72 -9.52
C GLY A 134 -4.69 16.32 -8.99
N LEU A 135 -5.85 16.22 -8.38
CA LEU A 135 -6.39 15.00 -7.81
C LEU A 135 -7.61 14.53 -8.60
N TRP A 136 -7.59 13.28 -8.99
CA TRP A 136 -8.66 12.63 -9.76
C TRP A 136 -9.33 11.57 -8.92
N PHE A 137 -10.64 11.66 -8.77
CA PHE A 137 -11.44 10.72 -7.97
C PHE A 137 -12.46 10.03 -8.87
N GLY A 138 -12.63 8.73 -8.68
CA GLY A 138 -13.63 7.93 -9.37
C GLY A 138 -14.69 7.41 -8.42
N ASP A 139 -15.97 7.48 -8.82
CA ASP A 139 -17.10 7.04 -8.00
C ASP A 139 -17.76 5.74 -8.51
N ASP A 140 -18.74 5.27 -7.75
CA ASP A 140 -19.53 4.07 -8.05
C ASP A 140 -20.57 4.26 -9.16
N LYS A 141 -20.80 5.49 -9.60
CA LYS A 141 -21.76 5.84 -10.66
C LYS A 141 -21.08 6.16 -12.00
N GLY A 142 -19.75 6.05 -12.05
CA GLY A 142 -18.98 6.34 -13.26
C GLY A 142 -18.64 7.82 -13.45
N ASN A 143 -18.79 8.67 -12.42
CA ASN A 143 -18.35 10.05 -12.48
C ASN A 143 -16.89 10.18 -12.10
N ILE A 144 -16.23 11.14 -12.71
CA ILE A 144 -14.88 11.56 -12.37
C ILE A 144 -14.94 12.97 -11.81
N LEU A 145 -14.40 13.14 -10.61
CA LEU A 145 -14.18 14.44 -10.02
C LEU A 145 -12.70 14.78 -10.12
N TRP A 146 -12.38 15.93 -10.69
CA TRP A 146 -11.04 16.51 -10.67
C TRP A 146 -11.02 17.68 -9.70
N VAL A 147 -9.95 17.78 -8.92
CA VAL A 147 -9.71 18.83 -7.94
C VAL A 147 -8.32 19.40 -8.14
N ASN A 148 -8.22 20.72 -8.19
CA ASN A 148 -6.96 21.41 -8.02
C ASN A 148 -6.85 21.82 -6.53
N PRO A 149 -5.99 21.16 -5.72
CA PRO A 149 -5.91 21.45 -4.29
C PRO A 149 -5.42 22.85 -3.98
N ALA A 150 -4.57 23.44 -4.83
CA ALA A 150 -3.98 24.76 -4.62
C ALA A 150 -4.99 25.90 -4.84
N THR A 151 -5.89 25.76 -5.81
CA THR A 151 -6.91 26.80 -6.12
C THR A 151 -8.28 26.48 -5.53
N GLY A 152 -8.51 25.23 -5.12
CA GLY A 152 -9.81 24.73 -4.70
C GLY A 152 -10.82 24.56 -5.87
N GLU A 153 -10.36 24.68 -7.12
CA GLU A 153 -11.16 24.45 -8.31
C GLU A 153 -11.57 22.97 -8.40
N THR A 154 -12.81 22.74 -8.79
CA THR A 154 -13.36 21.39 -8.92
C THR A 154 -14.12 21.26 -10.24
N VAL A 155 -13.89 20.16 -10.96
CA VAL A 155 -14.59 19.85 -12.20
C VAL A 155 -15.13 18.43 -12.14
N ILE A 156 -16.43 18.27 -12.39
CA ILE A 156 -17.05 16.96 -12.54
C ILE A 156 -17.12 16.64 -14.03
N HIS A 157 -16.47 15.54 -14.41
CA HIS A 157 -16.50 15.04 -15.78
C HIS A 157 -17.51 13.89 -15.86
N GLN A 158 -18.55 14.09 -16.64
CA GLN A 158 -19.47 13.00 -17.00
C GLN A 158 -18.91 12.28 -18.23
N LEU A 159 -18.73 10.97 -18.07
CA LEU A 159 -18.24 10.14 -19.16
C LEU A 159 -19.41 9.80 -20.09
N ASN A 160 -19.45 10.43 -21.27
CA ASN A 160 -20.38 10.09 -22.36
C ASN A 160 -19.58 9.52 -23.51
N PRO A 161 -19.26 8.23 -23.55
CA PRO A 161 -18.59 7.65 -24.70
C PRO A 161 -19.55 7.61 -25.88
N GLU A 162 -19.14 8.15 -27.03
CA GLU A 162 -19.92 8.18 -28.28
C GLU A 162 -20.39 6.80 -28.77
N THR A 163 -19.87 5.72 -28.15
CA THR A 163 -20.04 4.33 -28.61
C THR A 163 -20.54 3.37 -27.57
N ALA A 164 -20.90 3.84 -26.36
CA ALA A 164 -21.12 2.92 -25.26
C ALA A 164 -22.58 2.68 -24.89
N ASP A 165 -23.07 1.54 -25.24
CA ASP A 165 -24.10 0.84 -24.48
C ASP A 165 -23.59 0.55 -23.07
N SER A 166 -24.25 1.08 -22.04
CA SER A 166 -24.16 0.66 -20.62
C SER A 166 -22.81 0.69 -19.88
N ALA A 167 -21.67 1.00 -20.50
CA ALA A 167 -20.37 1.03 -19.81
C ALA A 167 -20.16 2.29 -18.96
N VAL A 168 -20.89 3.35 -19.27
CA VAL A 168 -20.76 4.69 -18.69
C VAL A 168 -21.18 4.79 -17.24
N THR A 169 -22.07 3.91 -16.79
CA THR A 169 -22.61 3.90 -15.43
C THR A 169 -22.00 2.81 -14.55
N ALA A 170 -20.79 2.38 -14.88
CA ALA A 170 -20.09 1.36 -14.10
C ALA A 170 -19.17 2.00 -13.08
N SER A 171 -19.05 1.39 -11.90
CA SER A 171 -18.13 1.81 -10.85
C SER A 171 -16.71 1.94 -11.37
N ILE A 172 -16.08 3.07 -11.08
CA ILE A 172 -14.66 3.32 -11.43
C ILE A 172 -13.79 2.70 -10.36
N LEU A 173 -12.98 1.72 -10.73
CA LEU A 173 -12.14 0.97 -9.81
C LEU A 173 -10.72 1.51 -9.70
N LYS A 174 -10.17 2.00 -10.82
CA LYS A 174 -8.81 2.58 -10.89
C LYS A 174 -8.75 3.69 -11.91
N LEU A 175 -7.92 4.68 -11.64
CA LEU A 175 -7.58 5.79 -12.52
C LEU A 175 -6.08 5.84 -12.72
N TYR A 176 -5.64 6.16 -13.92
CA TYR A 176 -4.23 6.36 -14.24
C TYR A 176 -4.06 7.40 -15.34
N LEU A 177 -3.40 8.51 -15.04
CA LEU A 177 -3.05 9.51 -16.05
C LEU A 177 -1.71 9.13 -16.68
N ASN A 178 -1.72 8.81 -17.97
CA ASN A 178 -0.52 8.39 -18.68
C ASN A 178 0.38 9.57 -19.09
N SER A 179 1.57 9.27 -19.62
CA SER A 179 2.55 10.26 -20.08
C SER A 179 2.04 11.19 -21.17
N GLN A 180 1.04 10.76 -21.93
CA GLN A 180 0.39 11.52 -23.00
C GLN A 180 -0.81 12.35 -22.50
N ASN A 181 -1.00 12.49 -21.20
CA ASN A 181 -2.13 13.22 -20.61
C ASN A 181 -3.51 12.60 -20.90
N HIS A 182 -3.57 11.31 -21.10
CA HIS A 182 -4.83 10.59 -21.21
C HIS A 182 -5.14 9.87 -19.91
N LEU A 183 -6.34 10.07 -19.39
CA LEU A 183 -6.81 9.38 -18.19
C LEU A 183 -7.37 8.00 -18.57
N TRP A 184 -6.68 6.96 -18.14
CA TRP A 184 -7.13 5.58 -18.28
C TRP A 184 -8.00 5.22 -17.09
N ILE A 185 -9.20 4.72 -17.38
CA ILE A 185 -10.28 4.53 -16.43
C ILE A 185 -10.67 3.06 -16.44
N ALA A 186 -10.30 2.34 -15.39
CA ALA A 186 -10.74 0.97 -15.18
C ALA A 186 -12.10 0.95 -14.47
N THR A 187 -13.04 0.23 -15.05
CA THR A 187 -14.37 0.02 -14.47
C THR A 187 -14.66 -1.47 -14.30
N GLU A 188 -15.74 -1.80 -13.61
CA GLU A 188 -16.20 -3.17 -13.52
C GLU A 188 -16.57 -3.80 -14.87
N LYS A 189 -16.82 -2.97 -15.88
CA LYS A 189 -17.23 -3.42 -17.20
C LYS A 189 -16.13 -3.35 -18.25
N GLY A 190 -14.95 -2.81 -17.92
CA GLY A 190 -13.83 -2.72 -18.85
C GLY A 190 -13.00 -1.46 -18.68
N ILE A 191 -12.36 -0.99 -19.74
CA ILE A 191 -11.49 0.18 -19.71
C ILE A 191 -11.94 1.25 -20.68
N MET A 192 -11.79 2.49 -20.25
CA MET A 192 -12.01 3.69 -21.08
C MET A 192 -10.77 4.58 -21.04
N VAL A 193 -10.60 5.41 -22.04
CA VAL A 193 -9.56 6.45 -22.08
C VAL A 193 -10.22 7.79 -22.29
N TYR A 194 -9.99 8.71 -21.40
CA TYR A 194 -10.55 10.04 -21.41
C TYR A 194 -9.46 11.09 -21.61
N ASN A 195 -9.67 11.97 -22.57
CA ASN A 195 -8.85 13.16 -22.77
C ASN A 195 -9.56 14.35 -22.15
N HIS A 196 -9.06 14.84 -21.02
CA HIS A 196 -9.70 15.95 -20.29
C HIS A 196 -9.60 17.31 -20.98
N GLN A 197 -8.72 17.49 -21.97
CA GLN A 197 -8.58 18.72 -22.72
C GLN A 197 -9.60 18.80 -23.86
N THR A 198 -9.86 17.68 -24.53
CA THR A 198 -10.81 17.62 -25.65
C THR A 198 -12.17 17.08 -25.25
N HIS A 199 -12.33 16.61 -24.02
CA HIS A 199 -13.49 15.89 -23.49
C HIS A 199 -13.87 14.62 -24.28
N GLU A 200 -12.94 14.11 -25.06
CA GLU A 200 -13.13 12.87 -25.83
C GLU A 200 -12.99 11.66 -24.91
N CYS A 201 -13.99 10.79 -24.92
CA CYS A 201 -13.96 9.52 -24.20
C CYS A 201 -14.05 8.35 -25.17
N ILE A 202 -13.09 7.43 -25.09
CA ILE A 202 -13.00 6.26 -25.95
C ILE A 202 -13.14 5.02 -25.07
N ALA A 203 -14.15 4.20 -25.33
CA ALA A 203 -14.27 2.90 -24.71
C ALA A 203 -13.55 1.83 -25.54
N ALA A 204 -12.91 0.88 -24.87
CA ALA A 204 -12.30 -0.23 -25.55
C ALA A 204 -13.37 -1.18 -26.11
N GLN A 205 -13.27 -1.48 -27.40
CA GLN A 205 -14.16 -2.41 -28.10
C GLN A 205 -13.36 -3.57 -28.69
N PRO A 206 -13.87 -4.80 -28.70
CA PRO A 206 -15.05 -5.27 -27.99
C PRO A 206 -14.76 -5.54 -26.50
N TYR A 207 -15.73 -5.32 -25.65
CA TYR A 207 -15.70 -5.79 -24.26
C TYR A 207 -15.68 -7.31 -24.24
N THR A 208 -14.50 -7.90 -24.31
CA THR A 208 -14.39 -9.35 -24.18
C THR A 208 -14.52 -9.75 -22.72
N LYS A 209 -15.01 -10.96 -22.46
CA LYS A 209 -15.08 -11.53 -21.09
C LYS A 209 -13.69 -11.56 -20.41
N GLU A 210 -12.61 -11.41 -21.17
CA GLU A 210 -11.23 -11.39 -20.70
C GLU A 210 -10.84 -10.08 -20.04
N PHE A 211 -11.46 -8.95 -20.42
CA PHE A 211 -11.15 -7.62 -19.90
C PHE A 211 -12.14 -7.13 -18.83
N LYS A 212 -13.00 -7.99 -18.34
CA LYS A 212 -13.85 -7.67 -17.19
C LYS A 212 -12.99 -7.53 -15.95
N LYS A 213 -13.27 -6.51 -15.15
CA LYS A 213 -12.65 -6.23 -13.88
C LYS A 213 -11.11 -6.08 -13.97
N ILE A 214 -10.72 -4.92 -14.46
CA ILE A 214 -9.32 -4.50 -14.41
C ILE A 214 -8.98 -4.13 -12.97
N THR A 215 -7.98 -4.79 -12.41
CA THR A 215 -7.57 -4.68 -11.02
C THR A 215 -6.42 -3.70 -10.81
N ALA A 216 -5.59 -3.53 -11.83
CA ALA A 216 -4.41 -2.66 -11.78
C ALA A 216 -4.08 -2.06 -13.14
N ILE A 217 -3.51 -0.87 -13.15
CA ILE A 217 -3.05 -0.16 -14.36
C ILE A 217 -1.67 0.43 -14.08
N CYS A 218 -0.77 0.31 -15.06
CA CYS A 218 0.55 0.94 -15.02
C CYS A 218 1.01 1.26 -16.43
N GLU A 219 1.77 2.33 -16.63
CA GLU A 219 2.47 2.67 -17.86
C GLU A 219 3.94 2.29 -17.72
N ASP A 220 4.53 1.65 -18.73
CA ASP A 220 5.96 1.40 -18.76
C ASP A 220 6.74 2.56 -19.39
N GLY A 221 8.08 2.47 -19.37
CA GLY A 221 8.96 3.53 -19.86
C GLY A 221 8.79 3.85 -21.35
N ASP A 222 8.18 2.95 -22.15
CA ASP A 222 7.92 3.16 -23.57
C ASP A 222 6.50 3.69 -23.84
N GLY A 223 5.71 3.98 -22.79
CA GLY A 223 4.33 4.44 -22.91
C GLY A 223 3.32 3.33 -23.19
N THR A 224 3.72 2.05 -23.06
CA THR A 224 2.79 0.92 -23.14
C THR A 224 2.02 0.80 -21.84
N MET A 225 0.70 0.73 -21.93
CA MET A 225 -0.15 0.49 -20.76
C MET A 225 -0.21 -1.00 -20.45
N TRP A 226 0.01 -1.32 -19.18
CA TRP A 226 -0.14 -2.66 -18.63
C TRP A 226 -1.39 -2.72 -17.77
N LEU A 227 -2.22 -3.72 -18.03
CA LEU A 227 -3.53 -3.90 -17.40
C LEU A 227 -3.54 -5.24 -16.67
N GLY A 228 -3.69 -5.21 -15.36
CA GLY A 228 -3.92 -6.39 -14.54
C GLY A 228 -5.39 -6.77 -14.54
N THR A 229 -5.68 -8.06 -14.66
CA THR A 229 -7.04 -8.61 -14.63
C THR A 229 -7.10 -9.83 -13.69
N GLU A 230 -8.29 -10.37 -13.49
CA GLU A 230 -8.45 -11.63 -12.75
C GLU A 230 -7.86 -12.85 -13.50
N LYS A 231 -7.53 -12.71 -14.79
CA LYS A 231 -7.03 -13.79 -15.66
C LYS A 231 -5.63 -13.57 -16.20
N GLY A 232 -4.89 -12.64 -15.63
CA GLY A 232 -3.53 -12.32 -16.04
C GLY A 232 -3.35 -10.88 -16.49
N ILE A 233 -2.25 -10.61 -17.21
CA ILE A 233 -1.89 -9.28 -17.69
C ILE A 233 -2.11 -9.12 -19.17
N HIS A 234 -2.45 -7.89 -19.54
CA HIS A 234 -2.61 -7.46 -20.93
C HIS A 234 -1.84 -6.17 -21.17
N ARG A 235 -1.41 -5.95 -22.39
CA ARG A 235 -0.86 -4.67 -22.83
C ARG A 235 -1.89 -3.95 -23.68
N ALA A 236 -1.95 -2.64 -23.54
CA ALA A 236 -2.85 -1.80 -24.32
C ALA A 236 -2.13 -0.57 -24.85
N ASN A 237 -2.46 -0.18 -26.06
CA ASN A 237 -1.98 1.04 -26.67
C ASN A 237 -3.16 1.76 -27.34
N ARG A 238 -3.24 3.08 -27.16
CA ARG A 238 -4.18 3.90 -27.89
C ARG A 238 -3.62 4.22 -29.27
N LYS A 239 -4.43 3.99 -30.32
CA LYS A 239 -4.15 4.42 -31.69
C LYS A 239 -5.36 5.20 -32.24
N GLY A 240 -5.28 6.52 -32.23
CA GLY A 240 -6.40 7.39 -32.57
C GLY A 240 -7.60 7.15 -31.66
N LYS A 241 -8.75 6.82 -32.23
CA LYS A 241 -9.99 6.48 -31.49
C LYS A 241 -10.13 5.01 -31.12
N GLN A 242 -9.06 4.23 -31.16
CA GLN A 242 -9.10 2.80 -30.82
C GLN A 242 -8.09 2.46 -29.74
N ILE A 243 -8.48 1.56 -28.83
CA ILE A 243 -7.59 0.93 -27.88
C ILE A 243 -7.29 -0.47 -28.40
N LYS A 244 -6.01 -0.76 -28.69
CA LYS A 244 -5.55 -2.07 -29.13
C LYS A 244 -4.96 -2.84 -27.96
N PHE A 245 -5.43 -4.06 -27.76
CA PHE A 245 -4.93 -4.98 -26.73
C PHE A 245 -4.01 -6.03 -27.34
N THR A 246 -3.00 -6.40 -26.55
CA THR A 246 -2.14 -7.54 -26.81
C THR A 246 -2.09 -8.37 -25.53
N GLY A 247 -2.73 -9.54 -25.55
CA GLY A 247 -2.75 -10.48 -24.42
C GLY A 247 -1.71 -11.57 -24.53
N GLY A 248 -1.79 -12.56 -23.60
CA GLY A 248 -1.01 -13.77 -23.65
C GLY A 248 0.46 -13.62 -23.27
N TYR A 249 0.82 -12.58 -22.53
CA TYR A 249 2.18 -12.34 -22.07
C TYR A 249 2.71 -13.52 -21.24
N GLU A 250 1.92 -14.02 -20.29
CA GLU A 250 2.27 -15.14 -19.43
C GLU A 250 2.41 -16.43 -20.25
N LYS A 251 1.43 -16.71 -21.11
CA LYS A 251 1.42 -17.90 -21.96
C LYS A 251 2.64 -17.96 -22.88
N ALA A 252 3.02 -16.85 -23.48
CA ALA A 252 4.19 -16.77 -24.35
C ALA A 252 5.52 -17.03 -23.60
N ARG A 253 5.49 -17.02 -22.26
CA ARG A 253 6.65 -17.24 -21.37
C ARG A 253 6.50 -18.46 -20.46
N ASN A 254 5.56 -19.36 -20.79
CA ASN A 254 5.25 -20.56 -20.01
C ASN A 254 4.90 -20.28 -18.53
N LEU A 255 4.30 -19.12 -18.26
CA LEU A 255 3.79 -18.78 -16.96
C LEU A 255 2.31 -19.14 -16.86
N THR A 256 1.88 -19.58 -15.70
CA THR A 256 0.46 -19.77 -15.41
C THR A 256 -0.19 -18.41 -15.18
N PRO A 257 -1.19 -18.03 -15.98
CA PRO A 257 -1.96 -16.82 -15.74
C PRO A 257 -2.69 -16.91 -14.39
N GLY A 258 -2.77 -15.77 -13.69
CA GLY A 258 -3.45 -15.69 -12.41
C GLY A 258 -4.03 -14.29 -12.19
N LYS A 259 -4.76 -14.11 -11.10
CA LYS A 259 -5.29 -12.81 -10.71
C LYS A 259 -4.13 -11.87 -10.39
N VAL A 260 -4.06 -10.75 -11.12
CA VAL A 260 -3.12 -9.66 -10.84
C VAL A 260 -3.72 -8.77 -9.77
N LEU A 261 -2.95 -8.44 -8.74
CA LEU A 261 -3.38 -7.60 -7.62
C LEU A 261 -2.87 -6.17 -7.73
N ALA A 262 -1.61 -6.02 -8.14
CA ALA A 262 -0.97 -4.73 -8.29
C ALA A 262 0.04 -4.74 -9.45
N LEU A 263 0.24 -3.57 -10.05
CA LEU A 263 1.25 -3.28 -11.07
C LEU A 263 2.01 -2.03 -10.65
N TYR A 264 3.32 -2.05 -10.79
CA TYR A 264 4.16 -0.91 -10.45
C TYR A 264 5.41 -0.86 -11.34
N LEU A 265 5.71 0.30 -11.90
CA LEU A 265 6.97 0.57 -12.58
C LEU A 265 7.91 1.26 -11.60
N ASN A 266 9.00 0.61 -11.23
CA ASN A 266 9.98 1.17 -10.31
C ASN A 266 10.93 2.17 -11.02
N ASN A 267 11.71 2.90 -10.23
CA ASN A 267 12.66 3.90 -10.73
C ASN A 267 13.82 3.31 -11.57
N TYR A 268 13.95 1.99 -11.61
CA TYR A 268 14.93 1.27 -12.44
C TYR A 268 14.32 0.76 -13.75
N ASN A 269 13.14 1.27 -14.10
CA ASN A 269 12.38 0.84 -15.28
C ASN A 269 12.07 -0.66 -15.28
N GLN A 270 11.77 -1.21 -14.11
CA GLN A 270 11.36 -2.60 -13.95
C GLN A 270 9.88 -2.64 -13.58
N LEU A 271 9.08 -3.37 -14.34
CA LEU A 271 7.67 -3.58 -14.06
C LEU A 271 7.51 -4.74 -13.07
N LEU A 272 6.96 -4.44 -11.92
CA LEU A 272 6.59 -5.41 -10.89
C LEU A 272 5.12 -5.77 -11.04
N ILE A 273 4.84 -7.07 -11.11
CA ILE A 273 3.50 -7.62 -11.25
C ILE A 273 3.23 -8.53 -10.06
N SER A 274 2.30 -8.13 -9.21
CA SER A 274 1.87 -8.95 -8.08
C SER A 274 0.72 -9.84 -8.47
N TYR A 275 0.90 -11.14 -8.25
CA TYR A 275 -0.13 -12.17 -8.27
C TYR A 275 -0.47 -12.58 -6.82
N THR A 276 -1.41 -13.48 -6.66
CA THR A 276 -1.80 -13.98 -5.33
C THR A 276 -0.70 -14.78 -4.62
N ASP A 277 0.21 -15.38 -5.39
CA ASP A 277 1.22 -16.33 -4.90
C ASP A 277 2.66 -15.91 -5.20
N LYS A 278 2.85 -14.93 -6.08
CA LYS A 278 4.17 -14.52 -6.58
C LYS A 278 4.22 -13.09 -7.05
N ILE A 279 5.43 -12.54 -7.14
CA ILE A 279 5.74 -11.30 -7.84
C ILE A 279 6.62 -11.65 -9.03
N ILE A 280 6.29 -11.11 -10.19
CA ILE A 280 7.11 -11.21 -11.40
C ILE A 280 7.69 -9.82 -11.66
N GLN A 281 8.99 -9.76 -11.87
CA GLN A 281 9.70 -8.57 -12.27
C GLN A 281 10.09 -8.68 -13.74
N ILE A 282 9.72 -7.67 -14.51
CA ILE A 282 10.00 -7.60 -15.94
C ILE A 282 10.92 -6.41 -16.19
N ASP A 283 11.99 -6.62 -16.94
CA ASP A 283 12.81 -5.55 -17.46
C ASP A 283 11.98 -4.68 -18.41
N GLY A 284 11.91 -3.38 -18.14
CA GLY A 284 11.05 -2.47 -18.87
C GLY A 284 11.49 -2.23 -20.32
N LYS A 285 12.79 -2.38 -20.62
CA LYS A 285 13.36 -2.21 -21.96
C LYS A 285 13.27 -3.50 -22.77
N GLU A 286 13.82 -4.57 -22.25
CA GLU A 286 13.90 -5.86 -22.92
C GLU A 286 12.56 -6.61 -22.93
N LYS A 287 11.62 -6.24 -22.06
CA LYS A 287 10.34 -6.92 -21.81
C LYS A 287 10.51 -8.41 -21.47
N THR A 288 11.65 -8.73 -20.86
CA THR A 288 11.98 -10.08 -20.38
C THR A 288 11.78 -10.20 -18.88
N ILE A 289 11.50 -11.40 -18.41
CA ILE A 289 11.40 -11.66 -16.97
C ILE A 289 12.80 -11.60 -16.38
N SER A 290 13.02 -10.69 -15.46
CA SER A 290 14.29 -10.55 -14.74
C SER A 290 14.31 -11.35 -13.43
N SER A 291 13.17 -11.47 -12.74
CA SER A 291 13.06 -12.31 -11.54
C SER A 291 11.63 -12.76 -11.27
N ILE A 292 11.50 -13.85 -10.48
CA ILE A 292 10.24 -14.34 -9.91
C ILE A 292 10.46 -14.60 -8.44
N MET A 293 9.68 -13.91 -7.59
CA MET A 293 9.67 -14.12 -6.15
C MET A 293 8.40 -14.87 -5.75
N ILE A 294 8.55 -16.00 -5.05
CA ILE A 294 7.43 -16.78 -4.52
C ILE A 294 7.11 -16.30 -3.12
N LEU A 295 5.93 -15.73 -2.92
CA LEU A 295 5.53 -15.10 -1.66
C LEU A 295 5.32 -16.08 -0.50
N GLN A 296 4.92 -17.32 -0.77
CA GLN A 296 4.63 -18.31 0.27
C GLN A 296 5.80 -18.59 1.22
N LYS A 297 7.04 -18.38 0.77
CA LYS A 297 8.24 -18.59 1.58
C LYS A 297 8.45 -17.43 2.58
N ASP A 298 8.24 -16.19 2.13
CA ASP A 298 8.56 -14.98 2.89
C ASP A 298 7.33 -14.38 3.58
N LEU A 299 6.14 -14.62 3.05
CA LEU A 299 4.84 -14.19 3.59
C LEU A 299 3.81 -15.32 3.41
N PRO A 300 3.71 -16.28 4.32
CA PRO A 300 2.68 -17.30 4.26
C PRO A 300 1.28 -16.68 4.19
N ASN A 301 0.51 -17.03 3.14
CA ASN A 301 -0.80 -16.45 2.82
C ASN A 301 -0.79 -14.93 2.52
N GLY A 302 0.40 -14.33 2.32
CA GLY A 302 0.55 -12.93 1.97
C GLY A 302 0.27 -12.65 0.50
N HIS A 303 -0.34 -11.50 0.21
CA HIS A 303 -0.48 -10.97 -1.15
C HIS A 303 -0.15 -9.47 -1.14
N ILE A 304 0.50 -9.01 -2.19
CA ILE A 304 0.90 -7.61 -2.33
C ILE A 304 -0.21 -6.82 -3.00
N SER A 305 -0.66 -5.77 -2.36
CA SER A 305 -1.75 -4.89 -2.80
C SER A 305 -1.29 -3.52 -3.30
N CYS A 306 -0.15 -3.04 -2.80
CA CYS A 306 0.38 -1.73 -3.17
C CYS A 306 1.92 -1.74 -3.16
N MET A 307 2.52 -0.86 -3.95
CA MET A 307 3.97 -0.78 -4.14
C MET A 307 4.40 0.67 -4.33
N ILE A 308 5.58 1.02 -3.84
CA ILE A 308 6.16 2.36 -4.00
C ILE A 308 7.68 2.33 -3.86
N ASP A 309 8.38 3.22 -4.56
CA ASP A 309 9.80 3.44 -4.37
C ASP A 309 10.08 4.48 -3.29
N ASP A 310 11.09 4.23 -2.48
CA ASP A 310 11.64 5.24 -1.60
C ASP A 310 12.69 6.13 -2.32
N LYS A 311 13.19 7.16 -1.62
CA LYS A 311 14.25 8.04 -2.15
C LYS A 311 15.63 7.38 -2.25
N ASN A 312 15.81 6.18 -1.68
CA ASN A 312 17.07 5.44 -1.65
C ASN A 312 17.19 4.42 -2.78
N GLY A 313 16.13 4.25 -3.56
CA GLY A 313 16.04 3.30 -4.66
C GLY A 313 15.61 1.91 -4.24
N ASN A 314 15.00 1.74 -3.08
CA ASN A 314 14.34 0.49 -2.71
C ASN A 314 12.87 0.57 -3.11
N THR A 315 12.30 -0.55 -3.54
CA THR A 315 10.86 -0.69 -3.74
C THR A 315 10.23 -1.33 -2.51
N TRP A 316 9.22 -0.69 -1.95
CA TRP A 316 8.44 -1.15 -0.82
C TRP A 316 7.13 -1.76 -1.30
N LEU A 317 6.81 -2.92 -0.77
CA LEU A 317 5.63 -3.71 -1.11
C LEU A 317 4.78 -3.87 0.13
N GLY A 318 3.54 -3.41 0.08
CA GLY A 318 2.56 -3.57 1.15
C GLY A 318 1.73 -4.83 0.95
N SER A 319 1.61 -5.62 2.01
CA SER A 319 0.86 -6.87 2.01
C SER A 319 -0.20 -6.90 3.10
N ASN A 320 -0.95 -7.98 3.16
CA ASN A 320 -1.85 -8.29 4.28
C ASN A 320 -1.14 -8.87 5.52
N ALA A 321 0.20 -8.92 5.51
CA ALA A 321 0.99 -9.47 6.60
C ALA A 321 2.24 -8.60 6.92
N GLY A 322 2.30 -7.37 6.42
CA GLY A 322 3.41 -6.44 6.63
C GLY A 322 4.01 -5.89 5.36
N PHE A 323 5.27 -5.52 5.41
CA PHE A 323 6.01 -4.94 4.30
C PHE A 323 7.14 -5.85 3.83
N ILE A 324 7.42 -5.81 2.55
CA ILE A 324 8.66 -6.32 1.97
C ILE A 324 9.38 -5.14 1.33
N THR A 325 10.69 -5.05 1.52
CA THR A 325 11.53 -4.14 0.75
C THR A 325 12.36 -4.93 -0.24
N LEU A 326 12.42 -4.45 -1.46
CA LEU A 326 13.33 -4.95 -2.49
C LEU A 326 14.42 -3.91 -2.69
N ASN A 327 15.66 -4.32 -2.45
CA ASN A 327 16.81 -3.50 -2.82
C ASN A 327 17.12 -3.77 -4.29
N ASN A 328 16.81 -2.80 -5.15
CA ASN A 328 16.93 -2.97 -6.60
C ASN A 328 18.39 -3.00 -7.10
N LYS A 329 19.38 -2.71 -6.23
CA LYS A 329 20.81 -2.76 -6.60
C LYS A 329 21.41 -4.16 -6.48
N ASN A 330 21.01 -4.90 -5.46
CA ASN A 330 21.58 -6.22 -5.13
C ASN A 330 20.55 -7.35 -5.09
N ASN A 331 19.30 -7.06 -5.46
CA ASN A 331 18.15 -7.99 -5.41
C ASN A 331 17.90 -8.59 -4.01
N ALA A 332 18.40 -7.97 -2.95
CA ALA A 332 18.08 -8.39 -1.60
C ALA A 332 16.65 -8.00 -1.22
N SER A 333 15.99 -8.85 -0.47
CA SER A 333 14.65 -8.58 0.07
C SER A 333 14.67 -8.69 1.59
N TYR A 334 13.93 -7.81 2.25
CA TYR A 334 13.76 -7.82 3.70
C TYR A 334 12.27 -7.76 4.03
N THR A 335 11.84 -8.56 4.98
CA THR A 335 10.44 -8.65 5.40
C THR A 335 10.25 -8.03 6.77
N TYR A 336 9.28 -7.15 6.88
CA TYR A 336 8.83 -6.54 8.14
C TYR A 336 7.42 -7.07 8.44
N ALA A 337 7.34 -8.07 9.31
CA ALA A 337 6.07 -8.67 9.69
C ALA A 337 5.27 -7.69 10.59
N LEU A 338 4.13 -7.26 10.10
CA LEU A 338 3.13 -6.47 10.80
C LEU A 338 1.76 -7.08 10.51
N PRO A 339 0.97 -7.42 11.52
CA PRO A 339 -0.27 -8.18 11.32
C PRO A 339 -1.43 -7.30 10.84
N GLU A 340 -1.19 -6.47 9.85
CA GLU A 340 -2.13 -5.53 9.27
C GLU A 340 -2.13 -5.64 7.75
N SER A 341 -3.31 -5.42 7.15
CA SER A 341 -3.46 -5.38 5.70
C SER A 341 -3.29 -3.95 5.20
N TYR A 342 -2.41 -3.76 4.22
CA TYR A 342 -2.15 -2.46 3.61
C TYR A 342 -2.83 -2.40 2.23
N TYR A 343 -3.59 -1.33 2.00
CA TYR A 343 -4.42 -1.17 0.80
C TYR A 343 -3.85 -0.19 -0.21
N ASP A 344 -3.20 0.87 0.27
CA ASP A 344 -2.58 1.87 -0.57
C ASP A 344 -1.39 2.52 0.14
N VAL A 345 -0.53 3.19 -0.64
CA VAL A 345 0.67 3.85 -0.16
C VAL A 345 0.96 5.10 -0.97
N CYS A 346 1.39 6.16 -0.29
CA CYS A 346 1.93 7.33 -0.97
C CYS A 346 3.26 7.78 -0.35
N ARG A 347 4.09 8.42 -1.16
CA ARG A 347 5.32 9.07 -0.69
C ARG A 347 5.02 10.51 -0.36
N LEU A 348 5.33 10.90 0.87
CA LEU A 348 5.18 12.26 1.36
C LEU A 348 6.22 13.21 0.76
N ASN A 349 5.93 14.49 0.77
CA ASN A 349 6.83 15.54 0.25
C ASN A 349 8.20 15.54 0.96
N ASP A 350 8.25 15.17 2.25
CA ASP A 350 9.49 15.03 3.02
C ASP A 350 10.23 13.69 2.74
N GLY A 351 9.60 12.75 2.07
CA GLY A 351 10.16 11.47 1.65
C GLY A 351 9.79 10.29 2.51
N LYS A 352 9.06 10.49 3.59
CA LYS A 352 8.46 9.42 4.35
C LYS A 352 7.42 8.67 3.51
N LEU A 353 7.16 7.43 3.87
CA LEU A 353 6.08 6.64 3.29
C LEU A 353 4.88 6.64 4.22
N LEU A 354 3.71 6.93 3.66
CA LEU A 354 2.42 6.88 4.33
C LEU A 354 1.61 5.73 3.76
N TRP A 355 1.14 4.85 4.63
CA TRP A 355 0.41 3.64 4.31
C TRP A 355 -0.99 3.68 4.88
N ALA A 356 -1.97 3.26 4.10
CA ALA A 356 -3.34 3.03 4.55
C ALA A 356 -3.53 1.56 4.91
N ASN A 357 -4.09 1.30 6.08
CA ASN A 357 -4.41 -0.04 6.56
C ASN A 357 -5.84 -0.12 7.11
N SER A 358 -6.22 -1.27 7.64
CA SER A 358 -7.57 -1.52 8.18
C SER A 358 -7.89 -0.74 9.46
N THR A 359 -6.87 -0.25 10.18
CA THR A 359 -7.02 0.41 11.50
C THR A 359 -6.71 1.89 11.46
N GLY A 360 -6.14 2.39 10.37
CA GLY A 360 -5.75 3.79 10.24
C GLY A 360 -4.67 4.04 9.21
N LEU A 361 -3.80 4.98 9.52
CA LEU A 361 -2.64 5.28 8.70
C LEU A 361 -1.36 5.01 9.48
N LEU A 362 -0.33 4.61 8.76
CA LEU A 362 0.99 4.37 9.31
C LEU A 362 2.03 5.09 8.47
N TYR A 363 2.97 5.80 9.10
CA TYR A 363 4.05 6.47 8.36
C TYR A 363 5.40 6.31 9.03
N PHE A 364 6.44 6.27 8.21
CA PHE A 364 7.83 6.16 8.67
C PHE A 364 8.82 6.72 7.64
N GLU A 365 10.02 7.06 8.11
CA GLU A 365 11.16 7.33 7.26
C GLU A 365 11.84 5.99 6.88
N PRO A 366 11.91 5.62 5.58
CA PRO A 366 12.48 4.34 5.16
C PRO A 366 13.89 4.04 5.67
N ARG A 367 14.71 5.08 5.87
CA ARG A 367 16.10 4.93 6.34
C ARG A 367 16.23 4.50 7.80
N THR A 368 15.19 4.75 8.59
CA THR A 368 15.22 4.48 10.03
C THR A 368 14.83 3.05 10.37
N LEU A 369 14.13 2.38 9.46
CA LEU A 369 13.84 0.96 9.59
C LEU A 369 15.11 0.16 9.30
N LYS A 370 15.90 -0.08 10.35
CA LYS A 370 17.09 -0.91 10.25
C LYS A 370 16.70 -2.36 10.07
N GLU A 371 17.38 -3.00 9.14
CA GLU A 371 17.40 -4.44 8.97
C GLU A 371 17.72 -5.09 10.31
N SER A 372 16.78 -5.80 10.90
CA SER A 372 17.10 -6.68 12.01
C SER A 372 17.71 -7.95 11.42
N SER A 373 18.98 -7.93 11.12
CA SER A 373 19.76 -9.13 10.80
C SER A 373 20.04 -9.97 12.05
N SER A 374 19.06 -10.12 12.91
CA SER A 374 19.19 -11.10 13.99
C SER A 374 18.79 -12.46 13.43
N ASN A 375 19.77 -13.24 13.02
CA ASN A 375 19.69 -14.69 13.05
C ASN A 375 19.44 -15.10 14.52
N CYS A 376 18.24 -14.87 15.03
CA CYS A 376 17.82 -15.47 16.29
C CYS A 376 17.64 -16.96 16.02
N GLN A 377 18.63 -17.75 16.34
CA GLN A 377 18.46 -19.18 16.51
C GLN A 377 17.73 -19.39 17.85
N PHE A 378 16.49 -19.81 17.78
CA PHE A 378 15.79 -20.27 18.96
C PHE A 378 16.26 -21.69 19.27
N HIS A 379 16.91 -21.90 20.41
CA HIS A 379 17.10 -23.22 20.96
C HIS A 379 15.99 -23.46 21.98
N ILE A 380 15.13 -24.42 21.70
CA ILE A 380 14.21 -24.94 22.71
C ILE A 380 15.03 -25.90 23.54
N SER A 381 15.41 -25.51 24.75
CA SER A 381 16.20 -26.35 25.66
C SER A 381 15.36 -27.41 26.34
N ASP A 382 14.12 -27.08 26.66
CA ASP A 382 13.21 -27.96 27.41
C ASP A 382 11.76 -27.73 26.99
N ILE A 383 11.01 -28.80 26.88
CA ILE A 383 9.55 -28.76 26.72
C ILE A 383 8.93 -29.54 27.88
N ASP A 384 8.11 -28.89 28.67
CA ASP A 384 7.29 -29.55 29.70
C ASP A 384 5.83 -29.62 29.22
N ILE A 385 5.29 -30.82 29.15
CA ILE A 385 3.87 -31.05 28.93
C ILE A 385 3.26 -31.57 30.22
N ASN A 386 2.33 -30.85 30.79
CA ASN A 386 1.67 -31.17 32.06
C ASN A 386 2.70 -31.46 33.18
N TYR A 387 3.73 -30.60 33.29
CA TYR A 387 4.84 -30.69 34.27
C TYR A 387 5.78 -31.92 34.10
N ASN A 388 5.68 -32.60 32.97
CA ASN A 388 6.63 -33.67 32.60
C ASN A 388 7.56 -33.16 31.52
N LYS A 389 8.88 -33.29 31.76
CA LYS A 389 9.92 -32.99 30.77
C LYS A 389 9.78 -33.93 29.58
N VAL A 390 9.79 -33.37 28.39
CA VAL A 390 9.81 -34.11 27.13
C VAL A 390 11.22 -34.03 26.56
N GLU A 391 11.89 -35.16 26.39
CA GLU A 391 13.18 -35.19 25.68
C GLU A 391 12.98 -34.83 24.21
N ILE A 392 13.71 -33.80 23.80
CA ILE A 392 13.74 -33.36 22.39
C ILE A 392 14.88 -34.16 21.73
N GLY A 393 14.53 -35.12 20.89
CA GLY A 393 15.47 -35.93 20.11
C GLY A 393 16.09 -35.20 18.93
#